data_f86a1d773b7961720ac33b8f243a942d
#
_entry.id   f86a1d773b7961720ac33b8f243a942d
#
_cell.length_a   1.000
_cell.length_b   1.000
_cell.length_c   1.000
_cell.angle_alpha   90.00
_cell.angle_beta   90.00
_cell.angle_gamma   90.00
#
_symmetry.space_group_name_H-M   'P 1'
#
loop_
_entity.id
_entity.type
_entity.pdbx_description
1 polymer ?
#
loop_
_entity_poly.entity_id
_entity_poly.type
_entity_poly.pdbx_seq_one_letter_code
_entity_poly.pdbx_strand_id
1 'polypeptide(L)'
;MSSGHLYDIVLLGATGYTGRLTAEYIQEHVDTSLKWAIAGRNSAKLSNLAGELKHLNPDRPLPEIEVVEQTKEALEPLARKAKIVLTTIGPYAKYGTPVVEACAAAGTHYIDVTGETPWVYDMMHKHGAAFKAKGKFMISQCGIDSVPSDTMVFLLVSFIRKTLQCGLGEVISSMQEVSGGVSGGTSASALGLLDTYSLSHLAKSVLPYALSPVQPAKALPGEDIFTKVFGVKNVPELGILTDSPQRVPNTSMVNCSWGLFDGGKWYGQNFRFSEYMRVSNSLVAVAVHGALSAFFIGLFIPPVRWLYKLLAPEPGEGPAKEGFTSHRLVYKAIAKADCEPQRTAVANFSYDGSFYYLTGILAVEAALTILKGEDKTPAKKMGGFVSPATLGDEYVDRLRKAGITLDVAMLD
;
A
#
# COMPACT_ATOMS: atom_id res chain seq x y z
N MET A 1 3.61 23.00 -27.63
CA MET A 1 2.23 23.21 -27.22
C MET A 1 2.08 22.58 -25.84
N SER A 2 1.85 23.38 -24.81
CA SER A 2 1.64 22.87 -23.44
C SER A 2 0.33 22.07 -23.49
N SER A 3 0.42 20.76 -23.39
CA SER A 3 -0.74 19.88 -23.19
C SER A 3 -1.24 20.12 -21.77
N GLY A 4 -2.09 21.13 -21.58
CA GLY A 4 -2.70 21.39 -20.30
C GLY A 4 -3.62 20.24 -19.93
N HIS A 5 -3.22 19.39 -18.97
CA HIS A 5 -4.13 18.42 -18.40
C HIS A 5 -5.34 19.13 -17.79
N LEU A 6 -6.54 18.57 -17.96
CA LEU A 6 -7.76 19.11 -17.36
C LEU A 6 -7.76 18.89 -15.86
N TYR A 7 -7.23 17.74 -15.41
CA TYR A 7 -7.25 17.31 -14.02
C TYR A 7 -5.84 17.08 -13.47
N ASP A 8 -5.63 17.46 -12.24
CA ASP A 8 -4.46 17.05 -11.48
C ASP A 8 -4.60 15.58 -11.04
N ILE A 9 -5.79 15.21 -10.55
CA ILE A 9 -6.12 13.84 -10.12
C ILE A 9 -7.46 13.41 -10.73
N VAL A 10 -7.50 12.20 -11.27
CA VAL A 10 -8.75 11.46 -11.50
C VAL A 10 -8.83 10.34 -10.48
N LEU A 11 -9.85 10.37 -9.62
CA LEU A 11 -10.16 9.29 -8.69
C LEU A 11 -11.12 8.30 -9.37
N LEU A 12 -10.57 7.19 -9.81
CA LEU A 12 -11.33 6.12 -10.47
C LEU A 12 -11.80 5.09 -9.44
N GLY A 13 -13.10 4.76 -9.46
CA GLY A 13 -13.72 3.90 -8.46
C GLY A 13 -14.26 4.66 -7.24
N ALA A 14 -14.49 5.97 -7.38
CA ALA A 14 -14.93 6.86 -6.32
C ALA A 14 -16.21 6.42 -5.59
N THR A 15 -17.09 5.64 -6.23
CA THR A 15 -18.35 5.16 -5.65
C THR A 15 -18.20 3.87 -4.84
N GLY A 16 -17.02 3.25 -4.81
CA GLY A 16 -16.70 2.12 -3.95
C GLY A 16 -16.44 2.57 -2.51
N TYR A 17 -16.34 1.62 -1.57
CA TYR A 17 -16.17 1.93 -0.15
C TYR A 17 -14.92 2.80 0.12
N THR A 18 -13.74 2.31 -0.27
CA THR A 18 -12.48 3.07 -0.13
C THR A 18 -12.46 4.33 -0.98
N GLY A 19 -13.02 4.27 -2.21
CA GLY A 19 -13.08 5.41 -3.12
C GLY A 19 -13.88 6.58 -2.59
N ARG A 20 -15.03 6.30 -1.94
CA ARG A 20 -15.84 7.31 -1.27
C ARG A 20 -15.06 8.01 -0.15
N LEU A 21 -14.41 7.24 0.72
CA LEU A 21 -13.59 7.79 1.81
C LEU A 21 -12.40 8.60 1.28
N THR A 22 -11.80 8.16 0.17
CA THR A 22 -10.75 8.93 -0.53
C THR A 22 -11.29 10.25 -1.08
N ALA A 23 -12.48 10.24 -1.68
CA ALA A 23 -13.13 11.46 -2.20
C ALA A 23 -13.47 12.44 -1.06
N GLU A 24 -13.95 11.94 0.07
CA GLU A 24 -14.21 12.72 1.27
C GLU A 24 -12.93 13.40 1.77
N TYR A 25 -11.82 12.66 1.90
CA TYR A 25 -10.55 13.25 2.29
C TYR A 25 -10.08 14.37 1.34
N ILE A 26 -10.19 14.16 0.02
CA ILE A 26 -9.87 15.21 -0.95
C ILE A 26 -10.74 16.44 -0.73
N GLN A 27 -12.04 16.24 -0.54
CA GLN A 27 -13.01 17.33 -0.39
C GLN A 27 -12.76 18.14 0.88
N GLU A 28 -12.42 17.49 1.99
CA GLU A 28 -12.28 18.14 3.30
C GLU A 28 -10.91 18.79 3.50
N HIS A 29 -9.83 18.15 3.05
CA HIS A 29 -8.49 18.46 3.52
C HIS A 29 -7.52 18.96 2.44
N VAL A 30 -7.78 18.68 1.16
CA VAL A 30 -6.86 19.09 0.10
C VAL A 30 -7.17 20.53 -0.34
N ASP A 31 -6.14 21.25 -0.76
CA ASP A 31 -6.24 22.63 -1.27
C ASP A 31 -7.34 22.77 -2.34
N THR A 32 -8.18 23.79 -2.23
CA THR A 32 -9.34 24.00 -3.11
C THR A 32 -8.97 24.30 -4.55
N SER A 33 -7.72 24.64 -4.84
CA SER A 33 -7.20 24.86 -6.20
C SER A 33 -6.94 23.57 -6.98
N LEU A 34 -6.96 22.38 -6.30
CA LEU A 34 -6.78 21.10 -6.95
C LEU A 34 -7.90 20.85 -7.98
N LYS A 35 -7.54 20.63 -9.22
CA LYS A 35 -8.46 20.24 -10.29
C LYS A 35 -8.60 18.73 -10.30
N TRP A 36 -9.77 18.22 -9.96
CA TRP A 36 -9.96 16.80 -9.86
C TRP A 36 -11.31 16.31 -10.37
N ALA A 37 -11.37 15.05 -10.73
CA ALA A 37 -12.58 14.39 -11.17
C ALA A 37 -12.80 13.08 -10.41
N ILE A 38 -14.06 12.72 -10.20
CA ILE A 38 -14.49 11.39 -9.78
C ILE A 38 -14.94 10.61 -11.01
N ALA A 39 -14.48 9.36 -11.12
CA ALA A 39 -14.73 8.56 -12.32
C ALA A 39 -15.27 7.17 -11.97
N GLY A 40 -16.13 6.63 -12.85
CA GLY A 40 -16.74 5.31 -12.71
C GLY A 40 -17.80 5.05 -13.75
N ARG A 41 -18.46 3.87 -13.69
CA ARG A 41 -19.43 3.43 -14.70
C ARG A 41 -20.84 3.97 -14.51
N ASN A 42 -21.21 4.37 -13.30
CA ASN A 42 -22.60 4.71 -12.96
C ASN A 42 -22.74 6.21 -12.67
N SER A 43 -23.30 6.94 -13.64
CA SER A 43 -23.52 8.38 -13.57
C SER A 43 -24.36 8.79 -12.35
N ALA A 44 -25.43 8.08 -12.05
CA ALA A 44 -26.30 8.41 -10.91
C ALA A 44 -25.58 8.29 -9.56
N LYS A 45 -24.78 7.22 -9.36
CA LYS A 45 -23.98 7.06 -8.14
C LYS A 45 -22.90 8.13 -8.01
N LEU A 46 -22.27 8.54 -9.12
CA LEU A 46 -21.28 9.61 -9.13
C LEU A 46 -21.91 10.97 -8.80
N SER A 47 -23.08 11.27 -9.38
CA SER A 47 -23.82 12.51 -9.09
C SER A 47 -24.27 12.58 -7.63
N ASN A 48 -24.75 11.46 -7.08
CA ASN A 48 -25.11 11.39 -5.66
C ASN A 48 -23.91 11.64 -4.75
N LEU A 49 -22.77 10.99 -5.06
CA LEU A 49 -21.52 11.23 -4.31
C LEU A 49 -21.08 12.69 -4.39
N ALA A 50 -21.10 13.30 -5.57
CA ALA A 50 -20.76 14.73 -5.71
C ALA A 50 -21.69 15.63 -4.87
N GLY A 51 -22.99 15.31 -4.80
CA GLY A 51 -23.94 15.99 -3.93
C GLY A 51 -23.61 15.84 -2.44
N GLU A 52 -23.24 14.64 -2.00
CA GLU A 52 -22.80 14.40 -0.61
C GLU A 52 -21.51 15.16 -0.27
N LEU A 53 -20.53 15.17 -1.17
CA LEU A 53 -19.27 15.89 -0.99
C LEU A 53 -19.46 17.40 -0.81
N LYS A 54 -20.50 17.99 -1.43
CA LYS A 54 -20.83 19.43 -1.28
C LYS A 54 -21.13 19.81 0.17
N HIS A 55 -21.72 18.89 0.94
CA HIS A 55 -22.04 19.14 2.34
C HIS A 55 -20.81 19.13 3.26
N LEU A 56 -19.73 18.44 2.86
CA LEU A 56 -18.48 18.34 3.64
C LEU A 56 -17.67 19.64 3.57
N ASN A 57 -17.60 20.26 2.39
CA ASN A 57 -16.93 21.55 2.21
C ASN A 57 -17.69 22.37 1.16
N PRO A 58 -18.64 23.22 1.58
CA PRO A 58 -19.43 24.06 0.67
C PRO A 58 -18.62 25.06 -0.15
N ASP A 59 -17.47 25.50 0.34
CA ASP A 59 -16.62 26.50 -0.33
C ASP A 59 -15.80 25.90 -1.46
N ARG A 60 -15.62 24.56 -1.45
CA ARG A 60 -14.88 23.87 -2.50
C ARG A 60 -15.74 23.62 -3.73
N PRO A 61 -15.23 23.88 -4.97
CA PRO A 61 -15.88 23.40 -6.18
C PRO A 61 -16.10 21.88 -6.16
N LEU A 62 -17.23 21.44 -6.69
CA LEU A 62 -17.49 20.01 -6.85
C LEU A 62 -16.45 19.38 -7.79
N PRO A 63 -16.13 18.09 -7.58
CA PRO A 63 -15.35 17.36 -8.57
C PRO A 63 -16.10 17.28 -9.91
N GLU A 64 -15.36 17.29 -10.99
CA GLU A 64 -15.91 16.92 -12.29
C GLU A 64 -16.30 15.43 -12.28
N ILE A 65 -17.30 15.08 -13.10
CA ILE A 65 -17.80 13.71 -13.20
C ILE A 65 -17.42 13.12 -14.55
N GLU A 66 -16.67 12.03 -14.54
CA GLU A 66 -16.29 11.29 -15.74
C GLU A 66 -16.93 9.89 -15.72
N VAL A 67 -17.90 9.67 -16.62
CA VAL A 67 -18.53 8.36 -16.79
C VAL A 67 -17.74 7.57 -17.81
N VAL A 68 -17.18 6.44 -17.39
CA VAL A 68 -16.25 5.67 -18.24
C VAL A 68 -16.42 4.16 -18.02
N GLU A 69 -16.39 3.39 -19.11
CA GLU A 69 -16.35 1.94 -19.07
C GLU A 69 -14.96 1.43 -18.69
N GLN A 70 -14.91 0.23 -18.10
CA GLN A 70 -13.68 -0.38 -17.59
C GLN A 70 -12.90 -1.12 -18.71
N THR A 71 -12.68 -0.46 -19.84
CA THR A 71 -11.88 -0.94 -20.96
C THR A 71 -10.71 0.00 -21.21
N LYS A 72 -9.61 -0.51 -21.74
CA LYS A 72 -8.44 0.32 -22.08
C LYS A 72 -8.81 1.45 -23.01
N GLU A 73 -9.61 1.17 -24.04
CA GLU A 73 -10.02 2.12 -25.08
C GLU A 73 -10.82 3.29 -24.50
N ALA A 74 -11.68 3.02 -23.50
CA ALA A 74 -12.46 4.06 -22.82
C ALA A 74 -11.62 4.83 -21.79
N LEU A 75 -10.70 4.14 -21.08
CA LEU A 75 -9.88 4.72 -20.02
C LEU A 75 -8.69 5.54 -20.55
N GLU A 76 -8.15 5.24 -21.74
CA GLU A 76 -6.99 5.95 -22.28
C GLU A 76 -7.28 7.44 -22.54
N PRO A 77 -8.41 7.86 -23.15
CA PRO A 77 -8.78 9.27 -23.26
C PRO A 77 -8.91 9.98 -21.90
N LEU A 78 -9.45 9.29 -20.87
CA LEU A 78 -9.54 9.83 -19.52
C LEU A 78 -8.15 10.01 -18.90
N ALA A 79 -7.27 9.02 -19.04
CA ALA A 79 -5.91 9.11 -18.54
C ALA A 79 -5.13 10.27 -19.18
N ARG A 80 -5.35 10.57 -20.47
CA ARG A 80 -4.74 11.73 -21.15
C ARG A 80 -5.19 13.09 -20.60
N LYS A 81 -6.37 13.17 -19.98
CA LYS A 81 -6.87 14.40 -19.34
C LYS A 81 -6.23 14.64 -17.96
N ALA A 82 -5.61 13.63 -17.34
CA ALA A 82 -5.12 13.66 -15.98
C ALA A 82 -3.60 13.65 -15.86
N LYS A 83 -3.05 14.34 -14.85
CA LYS A 83 -1.65 14.15 -14.48
C LYS A 83 -1.47 12.82 -13.75
N ILE A 84 -2.43 12.45 -12.88
CA ILE A 84 -2.43 11.23 -12.09
C ILE A 84 -3.80 10.56 -12.16
N VAL A 85 -3.82 9.25 -12.39
CA VAL A 85 -4.98 8.40 -12.12
C VAL A 85 -4.73 7.66 -10.81
N LEU A 86 -5.55 7.97 -9.80
CA LEU A 86 -5.62 7.24 -8.54
C LEU A 86 -6.82 6.31 -8.60
N THR A 87 -6.59 5.02 -8.47
CA THR A 87 -7.66 4.03 -8.60
C THR A 87 -7.87 3.20 -7.33
N THR A 88 -9.14 3.05 -6.96
CA THR A 88 -9.60 2.21 -5.85
C THR A 88 -10.51 1.08 -6.34
N ILE A 89 -10.44 0.76 -7.64
CA ILE A 89 -11.25 -0.30 -8.25
C ILE A 89 -10.63 -1.67 -7.97
N GLY A 90 -11.20 -2.43 -7.08
CA GLY A 90 -10.85 -3.82 -6.84
C GLY A 90 -12.01 -4.78 -7.20
N PRO A 91 -11.76 -6.10 -7.27
CA PRO A 91 -10.45 -6.78 -7.30
C PRO A 91 -9.57 -6.39 -8.50
N TYR A 92 -8.31 -6.09 -8.23
CA TYR A 92 -7.40 -5.55 -9.25
C TYR A 92 -7.00 -6.57 -10.31
N ALA A 93 -6.83 -7.83 -9.93
CA ALA A 93 -6.60 -8.93 -10.87
C ALA A 93 -7.69 -9.03 -11.94
N LYS A 94 -8.92 -8.59 -11.61
CA LYS A 94 -10.06 -8.61 -12.52
C LYS A 94 -10.26 -7.31 -13.28
N TYR A 95 -10.03 -6.16 -12.63
CA TYR A 95 -10.43 -4.86 -13.17
C TYR A 95 -9.29 -3.84 -13.30
N GLY A 96 -8.12 -4.09 -12.70
CA GLY A 96 -7.03 -3.11 -12.64
C GLY A 96 -6.20 -3.01 -13.91
N THR A 97 -6.02 -4.14 -14.64
CA THR A 97 -5.14 -4.20 -15.82
C THR A 97 -5.46 -3.14 -16.89
N PRO A 98 -6.72 -2.91 -17.32
CA PRO A 98 -7.03 -1.87 -18.31
C PRO A 98 -6.65 -0.46 -17.88
N VAL A 99 -6.67 -0.17 -16.57
CA VAL A 99 -6.29 1.14 -16.03
C VAL A 99 -4.78 1.35 -16.14
N VAL A 100 -3.98 0.34 -15.76
CA VAL A 100 -2.52 0.39 -15.91
C VAL A 100 -2.14 0.56 -17.37
N GLU A 101 -2.76 -0.21 -18.28
CA GLU A 101 -2.51 -0.12 -19.72
C GLU A 101 -2.84 1.26 -20.29
N ALA A 102 -3.98 1.83 -19.89
CA ALA A 102 -4.40 3.16 -20.31
C ALA A 102 -3.42 4.24 -19.82
N CYS A 103 -3.00 4.20 -18.56
CA CYS A 103 -2.01 5.12 -18.01
C CYS A 103 -0.64 4.99 -18.67
N ALA A 104 -0.19 3.75 -18.90
CA ALA A 104 1.06 3.49 -19.63
C ALA A 104 1.00 4.04 -21.07
N ALA A 105 -0.12 3.86 -21.77
CA ALA A 105 -0.32 4.39 -23.13
C ALA A 105 -0.42 5.92 -23.15
N ALA A 106 -1.13 6.52 -22.21
CA ALA A 106 -1.33 7.96 -22.09
C ALA A 106 -0.06 8.71 -21.64
N GLY A 107 0.83 8.08 -20.86
CA GLY A 107 1.93 8.76 -20.18
C GLY A 107 1.45 9.53 -18.96
N THR A 108 0.62 8.90 -18.14
CA THR A 108 -0.02 9.43 -16.95
C THR A 108 0.49 8.66 -15.74
N HIS A 109 0.73 9.32 -14.60
CA HIS A 109 1.10 8.63 -13.37
C HIS A 109 -0.05 7.76 -12.88
N TYR A 110 0.28 6.61 -12.32
CA TYR A 110 -0.66 5.63 -11.81
C TYR A 110 -0.43 5.37 -10.33
N ILE A 111 -1.50 5.39 -9.53
CA ILE A 111 -1.48 5.03 -8.10
C ILE A 111 -2.65 4.10 -7.81
N ASP A 112 -2.40 3.01 -7.08
CA ASP A 112 -3.43 2.13 -6.57
C ASP A 112 -3.22 1.77 -5.10
N VAL A 113 -4.22 1.13 -4.51
CA VAL A 113 -4.26 0.72 -3.10
C VAL A 113 -4.46 -0.79 -2.94
N THR A 114 -4.00 -1.57 -3.92
CA THR A 114 -4.16 -3.03 -3.93
C THR A 114 -3.30 -3.73 -2.88
N GLY A 115 -3.77 -4.85 -2.35
CA GLY A 115 -2.95 -5.83 -1.62
C GLY A 115 -2.62 -7.08 -2.45
N GLU A 116 -2.99 -7.09 -3.75
CA GLU A 116 -2.87 -8.26 -4.64
C GLU A 116 -1.47 -8.36 -5.25
N THR A 117 -0.48 -8.76 -4.46
CA THR A 117 0.94 -8.88 -4.88
C THR A 117 1.14 -9.65 -6.19
N PRO A 118 0.43 -10.77 -6.48
CA PRO A 118 0.57 -11.46 -7.75
C PRO A 118 0.19 -10.61 -8.97
N TRP A 119 -0.84 -9.77 -8.84
CA TRP A 119 -1.24 -8.87 -9.91
C TRP A 119 -0.22 -7.71 -10.07
N VAL A 120 0.28 -7.16 -8.97
CA VAL A 120 1.33 -6.13 -8.98
C VAL A 120 2.59 -6.67 -9.67
N TYR A 121 2.99 -7.90 -9.38
CA TYR A 121 4.11 -8.58 -10.03
C TYR A 121 3.95 -8.58 -11.57
N ASP A 122 2.78 -8.95 -12.06
CA ASP A 122 2.50 -8.94 -13.51
C ASP A 122 2.54 -7.53 -14.10
N MET A 123 1.91 -6.56 -13.45
CA MET A 123 1.85 -5.18 -13.95
C MET A 123 3.23 -4.54 -13.99
N MET A 124 4.04 -4.74 -12.95
CA MET A 124 5.42 -4.28 -12.89
C MET A 124 6.24 -4.82 -14.09
N HIS A 125 6.18 -6.12 -14.34
CA HIS A 125 6.94 -6.75 -15.41
C HIS A 125 6.45 -6.36 -16.81
N LYS A 126 5.15 -6.22 -17.00
CA LYS A 126 4.55 -5.91 -18.30
C LYS A 126 4.63 -4.42 -18.66
N HIS A 127 4.46 -3.53 -17.69
CA HIS A 127 4.24 -2.12 -17.95
C HIS A 127 5.25 -1.16 -17.31
N GLY A 128 6.03 -1.59 -16.30
CA GLY A 128 7.00 -0.75 -15.61
C GLY A 128 7.98 -0.04 -16.56
N ALA A 129 8.49 -0.74 -17.58
CA ALA A 129 9.37 -0.15 -18.59
C ALA A 129 8.69 0.95 -19.42
N ALA A 130 7.40 0.79 -19.74
CA ALA A 130 6.63 1.81 -20.50
C ALA A 130 6.42 3.08 -19.68
N PHE A 131 6.13 2.97 -18.39
CA PHE A 131 6.08 4.13 -17.47
C PHE A 131 7.45 4.82 -17.40
N LYS A 132 8.52 4.05 -17.22
CA LYS A 132 9.89 4.58 -17.14
C LYS A 132 10.28 5.35 -18.41
N ALA A 133 10.00 4.81 -19.58
CA ALA A 133 10.31 5.45 -20.85
C ALA A 133 9.62 6.81 -21.05
N LYS A 134 8.47 7.01 -20.38
CA LYS A 134 7.72 8.27 -20.39
C LYS A 134 8.01 9.18 -19.19
N GLY A 135 8.95 8.81 -18.33
CA GLY A 135 9.26 9.55 -17.10
C GLY A 135 8.07 9.59 -16.13
N LYS A 136 7.26 8.53 -16.10
CA LYS A 136 6.07 8.42 -15.25
C LYS A 136 6.24 7.34 -14.19
N PHE A 137 5.44 7.41 -13.13
CA PHE A 137 5.45 6.48 -12.04
C PHE A 137 4.22 5.56 -12.08
N MET A 138 4.46 4.30 -11.77
CA MET A 138 3.46 3.33 -11.40
C MET A 138 3.72 2.96 -9.93
N ILE A 139 2.85 3.43 -9.02
CA ILE A 139 2.92 3.14 -7.59
C ILE A 139 1.73 2.26 -7.24
N SER A 140 2.01 1.01 -6.88
CA SER A 140 1.00 0.08 -6.39
C SER A 140 1.11 -0.10 -4.88
N GLN A 141 0.07 -0.65 -4.27
CA GLN A 141 0.01 -0.90 -2.82
C GLN A 141 0.19 0.39 -1.99
N CYS A 142 -0.30 1.53 -2.49
CA CYS A 142 -0.18 2.83 -1.81
C CYS A 142 -1.27 3.04 -0.77
N GLY A 143 -1.50 2.03 0.08
CA GLY A 143 -2.47 2.00 1.16
C GLY A 143 -1.87 1.43 2.44
N ILE A 144 -2.75 1.06 3.38
CA ILE A 144 -2.30 0.51 4.66
C ILE A 144 -1.55 -0.83 4.51
N ASP A 145 -1.77 -1.54 3.41
CA ASP A 145 -1.12 -2.82 3.16
C ASP A 145 0.40 -2.73 2.94
N SER A 146 0.95 -1.53 2.69
CA SER A 146 2.40 -1.42 2.50
C SER A 146 2.99 -0.12 3.03
N VAL A 147 2.29 1.01 2.93
CA VAL A 147 2.86 2.33 3.27
C VAL A 147 3.38 2.42 4.70
N PRO A 148 2.69 1.91 5.74
CA PRO A 148 3.22 1.98 7.11
C PRO A 148 4.59 1.33 7.25
N SER A 149 4.73 0.08 6.79
CA SER A 149 5.99 -0.67 6.89
C SER A 149 7.09 -0.08 6.01
N ASP A 150 6.76 0.29 4.77
CA ASP A 150 7.72 0.82 3.80
C ASP A 150 8.29 2.19 4.23
N THR A 151 7.43 3.08 4.73
CA THR A 151 7.85 4.40 5.22
C THR A 151 8.61 4.34 6.55
N MET A 152 8.24 3.45 7.47
CA MET A 152 9.00 3.25 8.71
C MET A 152 10.41 2.74 8.42
N VAL A 153 10.56 1.77 7.51
CA VAL A 153 11.89 1.26 7.13
C VAL A 153 12.71 2.33 6.43
N PHE A 154 12.11 3.13 5.55
CA PHE A 154 12.77 4.27 4.93
C PHE A 154 13.30 5.27 5.98
N LEU A 155 12.48 5.59 7.00
CA LEU A 155 12.89 6.48 8.08
C LEU A 155 14.04 5.88 8.92
N LEU A 156 13.95 4.59 9.26
CA LEU A 156 14.99 3.89 9.99
C LEU A 156 16.34 3.93 9.25
N VAL A 157 16.32 3.64 7.96
CA VAL A 157 17.52 3.72 7.12
C VAL A 157 18.09 5.14 7.07
N SER A 158 17.22 6.13 6.80
CA SER A 158 17.62 7.54 6.71
C SER A 158 18.23 8.01 8.03
N PHE A 159 17.60 7.65 9.14
CA PHE A 159 18.04 8.04 10.49
C PHE A 159 19.37 7.38 10.87
N ILE A 160 19.52 6.07 10.68
CA ILE A 160 20.74 5.32 11.01
C ILE A 160 21.92 5.81 10.14
N ARG A 161 21.68 6.04 8.85
CA ARG A 161 22.72 6.58 7.97
C ARG A 161 23.17 7.98 8.38
N LYS A 162 22.24 8.83 8.79
CA LYS A 162 22.55 10.18 9.25
C LYS A 162 23.30 10.17 10.58
N THR A 163 22.94 9.26 11.50
CA THR A 163 23.42 9.25 12.87
C THR A 163 24.69 8.42 13.04
N LEU A 164 24.74 7.24 12.39
CA LEU A 164 25.79 6.23 12.57
C LEU A 164 26.63 6.00 11.30
N GLN A 165 26.25 6.58 10.16
CA GLN A 165 26.92 6.44 8.86
C GLN A 165 27.04 5.00 8.33
N CYS A 166 26.16 4.11 8.78
CA CYS A 166 26.08 2.72 8.35
C CYS A 166 24.71 2.36 7.79
N GLY A 167 24.54 1.14 7.31
CA GLY A 167 23.27 0.60 6.85
C GLY A 167 22.47 -0.07 7.97
N LEU A 168 21.40 -0.72 7.57
CA LEU A 168 20.60 -1.59 8.46
C LEU A 168 20.96 -3.06 8.25
N GLY A 169 20.91 -3.83 9.33
CA GLY A 169 20.89 -5.28 9.33
C GLY A 169 19.45 -5.80 9.40
N GLU A 170 19.09 -6.37 10.54
CA GLU A 170 17.73 -6.90 10.78
C GLU A 170 16.73 -5.81 11.12
N VAL A 171 15.59 -5.81 10.44
CA VAL A 171 14.42 -5.00 10.76
C VAL A 171 13.23 -5.91 11.04
N ILE A 172 12.61 -5.74 12.19
CA ILE A 172 11.38 -6.44 12.58
C ILE A 172 10.29 -5.40 12.75
N SER A 173 9.27 -5.45 11.89
CA SER A 173 8.05 -4.66 12.00
C SER A 173 6.96 -5.46 12.67
N SER A 174 6.11 -4.79 13.43
CA SER A 174 4.97 -5.43 14.06
C SER A 174 3.77 -4.50 14.09
N MET A 175 2.62 -5.03 13.61
CA MET A 175 1.33 -4.45 13.87
C MET A 175 1.01 -4.64 15.36
N GLN A 176 1.05 -3.56 16.13
CA GLN A 176 0.87 -3.57 17.58
C GLN A 176 -0.60 -3.51 17.99
N GLU A 177 -1.39 -2.74 17.21
CA GLU A 177 -2.82 -2.56 17.43
C GLU A 177 -3.51 -2.37 16.08
N VAL A 178 -4.62 -3.06 15.89
CA VAL A 178 -5.53 -2.85 14.77
C VAL A 178 -6.95 -3.08 15.25
N SER A 179 -7.82 -2.11 15.00
CA SER A 179 -9.25 -2.23 15.28
C SER A 179 -10.04 -1.82 14.04
N GLY A 180 -11.07 -2.60 13.72
CA GLY A 180 -11.92 -2.41 12.54
C GLY A 180 -12.27 -3.72 11.84
N GLY A 181 -13.20 -3.64 10.90
CA GLY A 181 -13.66 -4.78 10.09
C GLY A 181 -13.03 -4.80 8.70
N VAL A 182 -13.24 -5.88 7.96
CA VAL A 182 -12.77 -6.07 6.58
C VAL A 182 -13.86 -5.67 5.59
N SER A 183 -13.52 -4.93 4.52
CA SER A 183 -14.48 -4.58 3.47
C SER A 183 -14.71 -5.73 2.49
N GLY A 184 -15.85 -5.70 1.81
CA GLY A 184 -16.17 -6.66 0.76
C GLY A 184 -15.18 -6.65 -0.40
N GLY A 185 -14.59 -5.49 -0.73
CA GLY A 185 -13.53 -5.38 -1.73
C GLY A 185 -12.29 -6.17 -1.35
N THR A 186 -11.81 -6.03 -0.11
CA THR A 186 -10.64 -6.78 0.41
C THR A 186 -10.91 -8.29 0.42
N SER A 187 -12.09 -8.70 0.89
CA SER A 187 -12.49 -10.11 0.90
C SER A 187 -12.56 -10.69 -0.51
N ALA A 188 -13.16 -9.95 -1.45
CA ALA A 188 -13.27 -10.39 -2.85
C ALA A 188 -11.89 -10.51 -3.53
N SER A 189 -10.95 -9.60 -3.22
CA SER A 189 -9.56 -9.67 -3.71
C SER A 189 -8.87 -10.95 -3.23
N ALA A 190 -8.88 -11.21 -1.92
CA ALA A 190 -8.22 -12.38 -1.34
C ALA A 190 -8.81 -13.70 -1.89
N LEU A 191 -10.14 -13.81 -1.98
CA LEU A 191 -10.82 -14.99 -2.46
C LEU A 191 -10.69 -15.20 -3.98
N GLY A 192 -10.50 -14.12 -4.75
CA GLY A 192 -10.42 -14.13 -6.20
C GLY A 192 -9.05 -14.51 -6.76
N LEU A 193 -7.97 -14.44 -5.98
CA LEU A 193 -6.62 -14.72 -6.46
C LEU A 193 -6.45 -16.13 -7.03
N LEU A 194 -7.02 -17.15 -6.38
CA LEU A 194 -6.97 -18.53 -6.83
C LEU A 194 -7.86 -18.83 -8.04
N ASP A 195 -8.82 -17.96 -8.34
CA ASP A 195 -9.62 -18.09 -9.58
C ASP A 195 -8.88 -17.49 -10.78
N THR A 196 -7.90 -16.60 -10.52
CA THR A 196 -7.19 -15.86 -11.57
C THR A 196 -5.81 -16.45 -11.87
N TYR A 197 -5.10 -16.96 -10.84
CA TYR A 197 -3.70 -17.37 -10.96
C TYR A 197 -3.48 -18.84 -10.68
N SER A 198 -2.54 -19.45 -11.42
CA SER A 198 -2.05 -20.79 -11.12
C SER A 198 -1.22 -20.82 -9.85
N LEU A 199 -1.14 -21.97 -9.19
CA LEU A 199 -0.34 -22.13 -7.95
C LEU A 199 1.15 -21.84 -8.17
N SER A 200 1.70 -22.20 -9.32
CA SER A 200 3.10 -21.90 -9.66
C SER A 200 3.35 -20.40 -9.82
N HIS A 201 2.38 -19.65 -10.37
CA HIS A 201 2.46 -18.21 -10.50
C HIS A 201 2.36 -17.55 -9.12
N LEU A 202 1.41 -17.97 -8.28
CA LEU A 202 1.28 -17.48 -6.90
C LEU A 202 2.58 -17.70 -6.13
N ALA A 203 3.11 -18.92 -6.13
CA ALA A 203 4.34 -19.26 -5.43
C ALA A 203 5.52 -18.38 -5.85
N LYS A 204 5.64 -18.06 -7.15
CA LYS A 204 6.70 -17.20 -7.68
C LYS A 204 6.50 -15.72 -7.30
N SER A 205 5.28 -15.21 -7.43
CA SER A 205 4.96 -13.79 -7.27
C SER A 205 4.93 -13.31 -5.82
N VAL A 206 4.79 -14.22 -4.85
CA VAL A 206 4.82 -13.90 -3.41
C VAL A 206 6.19 -14.11 -2.75
N LEU A 207 7.22 -14.43 -3.52
CA LEU A 207 8.58 -14.50 -3.00
C LEU A 207 9.01 -13.13 -2.45
N PRO A 208 9.80 -13.08 -1.37
CA PRO A 208 10.13 -11.81 -0.70
C PRO A 208 10.72 -10.72 -1.61
N TYR A 209 11.45 -11.10 -2.64
CA TYR A 209 12.09 -10.18 -3.60
C TYR A 209 11.46 -10.18 -4.99
N ALA A 210 10.22 -10.68 -5.13
CA ALA A 210 9.54 -10.78 -6.43
C ALA A 210 9.32 -9.42 -7.10
N LEU A 211 9.10 -8.36 -6.32
CA LEU A 211 8.93 -6.99 -6.81
C LEU A 211 10.25 -6.19 -6.84
N SER A 212 11.34 -6.74 -6.35
CA SER A 212 12.63 -6.07 -6.32
C SER A 212 13.33 -6.13 -7.69
N PRO A 213 13.93 -5.02 -8.17
CA PRO A 213 14.72 -5.02 -9.40
C PRO A 213 16.02 -5.83 -9.30
N VAL A 214 16.46 -6.14 -8.09
CA VAL A 214 17.66 -6.94 -7.82
C VAL A 214 17.38 -8.01 -6.76
N GLN A 215 18.18 -9.06 -6.77
CA GLN A 215 18.15 -10.12 -5.77
C GLN A 215 19.32 -9.94 -4.78
N PRO A 216 19.15 -10.35 -3.50
CA PRO A 216 20.25 -10.32 -2.55
C PRO A 216 21.40 -11.23 -3.00
N ALA A 217 22.65 -10.77 -2.83
CA ALA A 217 23.84 -11.50 -3.24
C ALA A 217 24.04 -12.81 -2.46
N LYS A 218 23.50 -12.89 -1.24
CA LYS A 218 23.55 -14.08 -0.39
C LYS A 218 22.15 -14.45 0.06
N ALA A 219 21.89 -15.75 0.19
CA ALA A 219 20.68 -16.23 0.84
C ALA A 219 20.63 -15.70 2.27
N LEU A 220 19.52 -15.04 2.59
CA LEU A 220 19.30 -14.53 3.94
C LEU A 220 18.92 -15.68 4.88
N PRO A 221 19.30 -15.63 6.16
CA PRO A 221 18.84 -16.59 7.15
C PRO A 221 17.32 -16.64 7.18
N GLY A 222 16.77 -17.84 7.12
CA GLY A 222 15.34 -18.06 7.30
C GLY A 222 14.92 -17.81 8.75
N GLU A 223 13.60 -17.84 8.97
CA GLU A 223 13.06 -17.85 10.33
C GLU A 223 13.53 -19.10 11.07
N ASP A 224 13.69 -18.98 12.39
CA ASP A 224 13.95 -20.12 13.23
C ASP A 224 12.78 -21.13 13.18
N ILE A 225 13.10 -22.40 13.40
CA ILE A 225 12.16 -23.50 13.21
C ILE A 225 10.96 -23.40 14.16
N PHE A 226 11.18 -22.87 15.36
CA PHE A 226 10.12 -22.72 16.36
C PHE A 226 9.11 -21.66 15.92
N THR A 227 9.55 -20.49 15.48
CA THR A 227 8.71 -19.45 14.91
C THR A 227 7.94 -19.98 13.68
N LYS A 228 8.61 -20.72 12.82
CA LYS A 228 7.99 -21.25 11.58
C LYS A 228 6.90 -22.31 11.85
N VAL A 229 7.08 -23.15 12.87
CA VAL A 229 6.14 -24.25 13.18
C VAL A 229 5.00 -23.81 14.08
N PHE A 230 5.29 -22.97 15.07
CA PHE A 230 4.32 -22.56 16.09
C PHE A 230 3.81 -21.15 15.94
N GLY A 231 4.38 -20.35 15.02
CA GLY A 231 3.99 -18.96 14.82
C GLY A 231 4.28 -18.07 16.02
N VAL A 232 5.26 -18.42 16.87
CA VAL A 232 5.58 -17.67 18.09
C VAL A 232 6.98 -17.07 17.98
N LYS A 233 7.07 -15.75 18.08
CA LYS A 233 8.33 -15.01 18.15
C LYS A 233 8.27 -14.05 19.32
N ASN A 234 9.25 -14.08 20.20
CA ASN A 234 9.38 -13.14 21.31
C ASN A 234 10.46 -12.10 20.98
N VAL A 235 10.07 -10.84 20.99
CA VAL A 235 10.95 -9.69 20.77
C VAL A 235 10.69 -8.71 21.92
N PRO A 236 11.65 -8.49 22.84
CA PRO A 236 11.41 -7.73 24.07
C PRO A 236 10.74 -6.38 23.83
N GLU A 237 11.16 -5.64 22.80
CA GLU A 237 10.68 -4.28 22.49
C GLU A 237 9.33 -4.28 21.77
N LEU A 238 8.89 -5.42 21.21
CA LEU A 238 7.66 -5.55 20.45
C LEU A 238 6.64 -6.48 21.13
N GLY A 239 7.08 -7.31 22.07
CA GLY A 239 6.26 -8.29 22.78
C GLY A 239 6.22 -9.65 22.09
N ILE A 240 5.16 -10.41 22.36
CA ILE A 240 4.92 -11.71 21.73
C ILE A 240 4.24 -11.49 20.39
N LEU A 241 4.84 -12.05 19.36
CA LEU A 241 4.49 -11.85 17.96
C LEU A 241 4.02 -13.15 17.31
N THR A 242 3.14 -13.02 16.32
CA THR A 242 2.69 -14.09 15.43
C THR A 242 2.59 -13.60 13.99
N ASP A 243 2.16 -14.46 13.07
CA ASP A 243 2.01 -14.08 11.67
C ASP A 243 1.08 -12.88 11.46
N SER A 244 1.48 -11.98 10.56
CA SER A 244 0.64 -10.88 10.08
C SER A 244 -0.05 -11.28 8.77
N PRO A 245 -1.35 -11.04 8.61
CA PRO A 245 -2.04 -11.25 7.33
C PRO A 245 -1.52 -10.35 6.21
N GLN A 246 -0.86 -9.24 6.55
CA GLN A 246 -0.27 -8.29 5.60
C GLN A 246 1.23 -8.56 5.32
N ARG A 247 1.80 -9.61 5.91
CA ARG A 247 3.23 -9.92 5.78
C ARG A 247 3.69 -10.00 4.33
N VAL A 248 2.92 -10.65 3.44
CA VAL A 248 3.33 -10.85 2.05
C VAL A 248 3.42 -9.53 1.28
N PRO A 249 2.37 -8.70 1.17
CA PRO A 249 2.45 -7.43 0.47
C PRO A 249 3.51 -6.50 1.07
N ASN A 250 3.58 -6.39 2.40
CA ASN A 250 4.53 -5.52 3.08
C ASN A 250 5.98 -5.93 2.85
N THR A 251 6.30 -7.23 2.99
CA THR A 251 7.65 -7.74 2.73
C THR A 251 8.06 -7.53 1.28
N SER A 252 7.16 -7.79 0.33
CA SER A 252 7.43 -7.60 -1.09
C SER A 252 7.71 -6.14 -1.42
N MET A 253 6.96 -5.20 -0.84
CA MET A 253 7.12 -3.77 -1.10
C MET A 253 8.37 -3.19 -0.43
N VAL A 254 8.65 -3.53 0.83
CA VAL A 254 9.88 -3.11 1.53
C VAL A 254 11.13 -3.63 0.80
N ASN A 255 11.12 -4.88 0.33
CA ASN A 255 12.23 -5.42 -0.45
C ASN A 255 12.30 -4.82 -1.88
N CYS A 256 11.18 -4.37 -2.45
CA CYS A 256 11.19 -3.57 -3.66
C CYS A 256 11.92 -2.24 -3.42
N SER A 257 11.57 -1.53 -2.35
CA SER A 257 12.25 -0.30 -1.93
C SER A 257 13.73 -0.53 -1.72
N TRP A 258 14.11 -1.58 -0.99
CA TRP A 258 15.52 -1.96 -0.83
C TRP A 258 16.24 -2.03 -2.18
N GLY A 259 15.67 -2.75 -3.14
CA GLY A 259 16.30 -2.93 -4.46
C GLY A 259 16.34 -1.65 -5.30
N LEU A 260 15.34 -0.78 -5.18
CA LEU A 260 15.27 0.50 -5.89
C LEU A 260 16.32 1.52 -5.38
N PHE A 261 16.64 1.50 -4.10
CA PHE A 261 17.64 2.39 -3.52
C PHE A 261 19.06 1.84 -3.70
N ASP A 262 19.69 2.22 -4.82
CA ASP A 262 21.08 1.88 -5.19
C ASP A 262 21.37 0.36 -5.17
N GLY A 263 20.41 -0.43 -5.68
CA GLY A 263 20.56 -1.89 -5.73
C GLY A 263 20.72 -2.52 -4.34
N GLY A 264 20.10 -1.94 -3.33
CA GLY A 264 20.12 -2.40 -1.94
C GLY A 264 21.25 -1.81 -1.09
N LYS A 265 22.23 -1.15 -1.68
CA LYS A 265 23.39 -0.61 -0.93
C LYS A 265 23.02 0.49 0.04
N TRP A 266 21.98 1.27 -0.30
CA TRP A 266 21.53 2.35 0.59
C TRP A 266 20.88 1.81 1.86
N TYR A 267 20.15 0.69 1.80
CA TYR A 267 19.60 0.05 3.01
C TYR A 267 20.69 -0.66 3.82
N GLY A 268 21.64 -1.34 3.17
CA GLY A 268 22.72 -2.09 3.79
C GLY A 268 22.87 -3.48 3.18
N GLN A 269 24.10 -4.02 3.23
CA GLN A 269 24.40 -5.33 2.63
C GLN A 269 23.76 -6.49 3.39
N ASN A 270 23.54 -6.33 4.71
CA ASN A 270 22.96 -7.33 5.58
C ASN A 270 21.47 -7.04 5.88
N PHE A 271 20.87 -6.13 5.11
CA PHE A 271 19.46 -5.77 5.29
C PHE A 271 18.54 -6.98 5.13
N ARG A 272 17.68 -7.17 6.10
CA ARG A 272 16.57 -8.14 6.06
C ARG A 272 15.36 -7.58 6.79
N PHE A 273 14.20 -7.82 6.23
CA PHE A 273 12.94 -7.37 6.78
C PHE A 273 12.02 -8.54 7.12
N SER A 274 11.35 -8.46 8.24
CA SER A 274 10.28 -9.39 8.62
C SER A 274 9.15 -8.63 9.31
N GLU A 275 7.91 -9.11 9.09
CA GLU A 275 6.72 -8.51 9.68
C GLU A 275 5.88 -9.55 10.41
N TYR A 276 5.30 -9.09 11.52
CA TYR A 276 4.47 -9.87 12.43
C TYR A 276 3.31 -9.01 12.94
N MET A 277 2.42 -9.61 13.72
CA MET A 277 1.46 -8.90 14.56
C MET A 277 1.64 -9.28 16.02
N ARG A 278 1.40 -8.32 16.92
CA ARG A 278 1.48 -8.54 18.36
C ARG A 278 0.23 -9.26 18.86
N VAL A 279 0.45 -10.15 19.82
CA VAL A 279 -0.62 -10.86 20.55
C VAL A 279 -0.37 -10.84 22.05
N SER A 280 -1.38 -11.17 22.84
CA SER A 280 -1.32 -11.08 24.30
C SER A 280 -0.42 -12.14 24.95
N ASN A 281 -0.31 -13.34 24.37
CA ASN A 281 0.49 -14.43 24.89
C ASN A 281 0.76 -15.51 23.83
N SER A 282 1.66 -16.46 24.16
CA SER A 282 2.09 -17.50 23.21
C SER A 282 0.98 -18.47 22.81
N LEU A 283 -0.01 -18.74 23.67
CA LEU A 283 -1.15 -19.60 23.29
C LEU A 283 -2.01 -18.93 22.23
N VAL A 284 -2.25 -17.63 22.37
CA VAL A 284 -2.95 -16.84 21.34
C VAL A 284 -2.13 -16.79 20.05
N ALA A 285 -0.79 -16.70 20.13
CA ALA A 285 0.08 -16.75 18.96
C ALA A 285 -0.13 -18.05 18.16
N VAL A 286 -0.04 -19.20 18.84
CA VAL A 286 -0.27 -20.52 18.22
C VAL A 286 -1.68 -20.63 17.62
N ALA A 287 -2.70 -20.14 18.34
CA ALA A 287 -4.08 -20.18 17.84
C ALA A 287 -4.27 -19.32 16.58
N VAL A 288 -3.70 -18.11 16.55
CA VAL A 288 -3.77 -17.20 15.37
C VAL A 288 -3.00 -17.81 14.20
N HIS A 289 -1.79 -18.32 14.42
CA HIS A 289 -0.98 -19.00 13.40
C HIS A 289 -1.76 -20.18 12.78
N GLY A 290 -2.35 -21.04 13.64
CA GLY A 290 -3.17 -22.16 13.21
C GLY A 290 -4.41 -21.72 12.41
N ALA A 291 -5.10 -20.68 12.88
CA ALA A 291 -6.28 -20.14 12.21
C ALA A 291 -5.94 -19.54 10.84
N LEU A 292 -4.89 -18.74 10.72
CA LEU A 292 -4.42 -18.19 9.46
C LEU A 292 -3.97 -19.29 8.50
N SER A 293 -3.22 -20.27 8.99
CA SER A 293 -2.81 -21.45 8.20
C SER A 293 -4.01 -22.22 7.69
N ALA A 294 -4.99 -22.52 8.56
CA ALA A 294 -6.23 -23.20 8.17
C ALA A 294 -7.04 -22.39 7.16
N PHE A 295 -7.13 -21.07 7.32
CA PHE A 295 -7.77 -20.18 6.35
C PHE A 295 -7.11 -20.29 4.98
N PHE A 296 -5.80 -20.11 4.90
CA PHE A 296 -5.08 -20.19 3.63
C PHE A 296 -5.15 -21.58 2.99
N ILE A 297 -5.02 -22.66 3.77
CA ILE A 297 -5.22 -24.01 3.27
C ILE A 297 -6.65 -24.22 2.76
N GLY A 298 -7.64 -23.68 3.48
CA GLY A 298 -9.05 -23.75 3.10
C GLY A 298 -9.36 -23.11 1.75
N LEU A 299 -8.60 -22.06 1.35
CA LEU A 299 -8.74 -21.46 0.02
C LEU A 299 -8.47 -22.43 -1.13
N PHE A 300 -7.64 -23.46 -0.93
CA PHE A 300 -7.36 -24.49 -1.92
C PHE A 300 -8.41 -25.59 -1.98
N ILE A 301 -9.35 -25.64 -1.03
CA ILE A 301 -10.41 -26.64 -0.94
C ILE A 301 -11.71 -26.02 -1.49
N PRO A 302 -12.19 -26.42 -2.70
CA PRO A 302 -13.30 -25.74 -3.36
C PRO A 302 -14.58 -25.57 -2.52
N PRO A 303 -15.07 -26.55 -1.77
CA PRO A 303 -16.24 -26.36 -0.90
C PRO A 303 -16.01 -25.34 0.23
N VAL A 304 -14.81 -25.32 0.81
CA VAL A 304 -14.45 -24.36 1.89
C VAL A 304 -14.34 -22.95 1.32
N ARG A 305 -13.70 -22.82 0.16
CA ARG A 305 -13.62 -21.52 -0.55
C ARG A 305 -15.00 -20.98 -0.93
N TRP A 306 -15.91 -21.85 -1.36
CA TRP A 306 -17.30 -21.47 -1.63
C TRP A 306 -17.98 -20.94 -0.36
N LEU A 307 -17.79 -21.62 0.77
CA LEU A 307 -18.32 -21.16 2.07
C LEU A 307 -17.75 -19.80 2.47
N TYR A 308 -16.45 -19.58 2.29
CA TYR A 308 -15.83 -18.26 2.56
C TYR A 308 -16.44 -17.16 1.68
N LYS A 309 -16.68 -17.44 0.38
CA LYS A 309 -17.35 -16.49 -0.51
C LYS A 309 -18.77 -16.15 -0.06
N LEU A 310 -19.49 -17.10 0.51
CA LEU A 310 -20.85 -16.90 1.00
C LEU A 310 -20.90 -16.03 2.27
N LEU A 311 -19.87 -16.10 3.10
CA LEU A 311 -19.77 -15.36 4.37
C LEU A 311 -19.08 -13.99 4.22
N ALA A 312 -18.45 -13.73 3.09
CA ALA A 312 -17.76 -12.46 2.85
C ALA A 312 -18.76 -11.31 2.64
N PRO A 313 -18.47 -10.09 3.13
CA PRO A 313 -19.25 -8.90 2.81
C PRO A 313 -19.32 -8.66 1.29
N GLU A 314 -20.40 -8.05 0.81
CA GLU A 314 -20.53 -7.72 -0.61
C GLU A 314 -19.56 -6.61 -1.07
N PRO A 315 -19.13 -6.61 -2.35
CA PRO A 315 -18.32 -5.53 -2.90
C PRO A 315 -19.02 -4.17 -2.78
N GLY A 316 -18.36 -3.20 -2.17
CA GLY A 316 -18.91 -1.86 -1.87
C GLY A 316 -19.35 -1.69 -0.43
N GLU A 317 -19.47 -2.77 0.33
CA GLU A 317 -19.74 -2.75 1.76
C GLU A 317 -18.44 -2.68 2.57
N GLY A 318 -18.54 -2.14 3.78
CA GLY A 318 -17.44 -2.03 4.72
C GLY A 318 -17.90 -1.62 6.11
N PRO A 319 -17.00 -1.47 7.07
CA PRO A 319 -17.34 -1.05 8.43
C PRO A 319 -18.12 0.25 8.48
N ALA A 320 -19.10 0.33 9.38
CA ALA A 320 -19.90 1.53 9.56
C ALA A 320 -19.07 2.72 10.08
N LYS A 321 -19.36 3.93 9.61
CA LYS A 321 -18.60 5.15 9.95
C LYS A 321 -18.68 5.52 11.43
N GLU A 322 -19.76 5.18 12.09
CA GLU A 322 -19.99 5.46 13.51
C GLU A 322 -18.92 4.84 14.43
N GLY A 323 -18.27 3.77 13.96
CA GLY A 323 -17.16 3.13 14.67
C GLY A 323 -15.78 3.75 14.43
N PHE A 324 -15.64 4.68 13.49
CA PHE A 324 -14.31 5.19 13.07
C PHE A 324 -13.53 5.87 14.19
N THR A 325 -14.19 6.58 15.09
CA THR A 325 -13.57 7.28 16.22
C THR A 325 -12.94 6.35 17.26
N SER A 326 -13.34 5.08 17.28
CA SER A 326 -12.78 4.04 18.16
C SER A 326 -11.72 3.17 17.48
N HIS A 327 -11.53 3.37 16.17
CA HIS A 327 -10.53 2.61 15.43
C HIS A 327 -9.15 3.20 15.63
N ARG A 328 -8.17 2.32 15.72
CA ARG A 328 -6.76 2.69 15.85
C ARG A 328 -5.87 1.70 15.09
N LEU A 329 -4.85 2.24 14.44
CA LEU A 329 -3.80 1.45 13.82
C LEU A 329 -2.45 1.87 14.41
N VAL A 330 -1.70 0.91 14.93
CA VAL A 330 -0.36 1.15 15.45
C VAL A 330 0.60 0.11 14.91
N TYR A 331 1.66 0.59 14.27
CA TYR A 331 2.82 -0.22 13.90
C TYR A 331 4.05 0.26 14.66
N LYS A 332 4.94 -0.67 14.98
CA LYS A 332 6.26 -0.40 15.56
C LYS A 332 7.28 -1.27 14.85
N ALA A 333 8.38 -0.67 14.45
CA ALA A 333 9.49 -1.40 13.84
C ALA A 333 10.78 -1.14 14.63
N ILE A 334 11.57 -2.19 14.83
CA ILE A 334 12.91 -2.08 15.39
C ILE A 334 13.93 -2.46 14.32
N ALA A 335 15.04 -1.77 14.30
CA ALA A 335 16.13 -1.99 13.34
C ALA A 335 17.46 -2.04 14.07
N LYS A 336 18.25 -3.07 13.77
CA LYS A 336 19.65 -3.18 14.19
C LYS A 336 20.53 -2.51 13.15
N ALA A 337 21.35 -1.57 13.60
CA ALA A 337 22.35 -0.94 12.75
C ALA A 337 23.41 -1.98 12.34
N ASP A 338 23.89 -1.91 11.09
CA ASP A 338 24.91 -2.79 10.53
C ASP A 338 26.32 -2.20 10.78
N CYS A 339 26.65 -2.01 12.07
CA CYS A 339 27.93 -1.48 12.53
C CYS A 339 28.28 -2.00 13.94
N GLU A 340 29.54 -1.78 14.36
CA GLU A 340 30.02 -2.10 15.72
C GLU A 340 30.38 -0.80 16.47
N PRO A 341 29.94 -0.64 17.75
CA PRO A 341 29.01 -1.54 18.45
C PRO A 341 27.62 -1.50 17.82
N GLN A 342 26.92 -2.64 17.90
CA GLN A 342 25.56 -2.73 17.37
C GLN A 342 24.62 -1.84 18.17
N ARG A 343 23.89 -0.96 17.48
CA ARG A 343 22.90 -0.04 18.02
C ARG A 343 21.53 -0.38 17.45
N THR A 344 20.50 -0.04 18.21
CA THR A 344 19.11 -0.33 17.84
C THR A 344 18.31 0.97 17.73
N ALA A 345 17.55 1.10 16.65
CA ALA A 345 16.60 2.20 16.47
C ALA A 345 15.16 1.68 16.39
N VAL A 346 14.22 2.54 16.72
CA VAL A 346 12.79 2.26 16.65
C VAL A 346 12.10 3.28 15.77
N ALA A 347 11.13 2.82 14.97
CA ALA A 347 10.17 3.68 14.29
C ALA A 347 8.75 3.31 14.74
N ASN A 348 7.89 4.31 14.82
CA ASN A 348 6.48 4.17 15.14
C ASN A 348 5.65 4.78 14.01
N PHE A 349 4.55 4.13 13.69
CA PHE A 349 3.51 4.63 12.82
C PHE A 349 2.18 4.46 13.54
N SER A 350 1.41 5.52 13.72
CA SER A 350 0.06 5.39 14.28
C SER A 350 -0.93 6.36 13.67
N TYR A 351 -2.18 5.92 13.64
CA TYR A 351 -3.31 6.71 13.18
C TYR A 351 -4.56 6.33 14.00
N ASP A 352 -5.26 7.36 14.48
CA ASP A 352 -6.54 7.21 15.18
C ASP A 352 -7.66 7.47 14.16
N GLY A 353 -8.40 6.43 13.81
CA GLY A 353 -9.46 6.47 12.81
C GLY A 353 -9.55 5.22 11.94
N SER A 354 -10.46 5.24 10.97
CA SER A 354 -10.64 4.12 10.05
C SER A 354 -9.41 3.91 9.17
N PHE A 355 -8.94 2.67 9.09
CA PHE A 355 -7.82 2.34 8.20
C PHE A 355 -8.18 2.38 6.71
N TYR A 356 -9.47 2.34 6.32
CA TYR A 356 -9.88 2.61 4.94
C TYR A 356 -9.85 4.10 4.61
N TYR A 357 -10.18 4.96 5.57
CA TYR A 357 -10.00 6.40 5.42
C TYR A 357 -8.49 6.73 5.36
N LEU A 358 -7.70 6.12 6.24
CA LEU A 358 -6.24 6.21 6.20
C LEU A 358 -5.67 5.78 4.84
N THR A 359 -6.17 4.70 4.23
CA THR A 359 -5.76 4.28 2.88
C THR A 359 -5.99 5.41 1.87
N GLY A 360 -7.11 6.12 1.96
CA GLY A 360 -7.38 7.31 1.14
C GLY A 360 -6.37 8.42 1.37
N ILE A 361 -6.06 8.73 2.64
CA ILE A 361 -5.02 9.71 3.00
C ILE A 361 -3.68 9.34 2.36
N LEU A 362 -3.22 8.11 2.57
CA LEU A 362 -1.93 7.64 2.07
C LEU A 362 -1.82 7.78 0.56
N ALA A 363 -2.83 7.36 -0.18
CA ALA A 363 -2.84 7.43 -1.64
C ALA A 363 -2.93 8.87 -2.17
N VAL A 364 -3.74 9.73 -1.54
CA VAL A 364 -3.88 11.14 -1.94
C VAL A 364 -2.60 11.92 -1.64
N GLU A 365 -2.00 11.73 -0.47
CA GLU A 365 -0.74 12.41 -0.13
C GLU A 365 0.42 11.96 -1.01
N ALA A 366 0.44 10.69 -1.47
CA ALA A 366 1.38 10.24 -2.50
C ALA A 366 1.16 10.98 -3.83
N ALA A 367 -0.10 11.13 -4.27
CA ALA A 367 -0.43 11.89 -5.47
C ALA A 367 -0.01 13.37 -5.34
N LEU A 368 -0.27 13.99 -4.19
CA LEU A 368 0.11 15.39 -3.93
C LEU A 368 1.63 15.56 -3.84
N THR A 369 2.37 14.56 -3.38
CA THR A 369 3.84 14.55 -3.39
C THR A 369 4.36 14.61 -4.83
N ILE A 370 3.78 13.82 -5.73
CA ILE A 370 4.14 13.86 -7.15
C ILE A 370 3.78 15.21 -7.77
N LEU A 371 2.58 15.72 -7.52
CA LEU A 371 2.12 16.98 -8.12
C LEU A 371 2.93 18.20 -7.71
N LYS A 372 3.37 18.27 -6.45
CA LYS A 372 4.01 19.45 -5.85
C LYS A 372 5.51 19.34 -5.67
N GLY A 373 6.07 18.14 -5.75
CA GLY A 373 7.47 17.88 -5.42
C GLY A 373 8.15 16.73 -6.14
N GLU A 374 7.65 16.30 -7.29
CA GLU A 374 8.20 15.15 -8.06
C GLU A 374 9.72 15.21 -8.21
N ASP A 375 10.26 16.39 -8.57
CA ASP A 375 11.71 16.56 -8.80
C ASP A 375 12.57 16.40 -7.54
N LYS A 376 11.97 16.48 -6.36
CA LYS A 376 12.65 16.29 -5.07
C LYS A 376 12.63 14.85 -4.60
N THR A 377 11.81 14.00 -5.22
CA THR A 377 11.66 12.60 -4.80
C THR A 377 12.76 11.70 -5.36
N PRO A 378 13.25 10.71 -4.60
CA PRO A 378 14.10 9.65 -5.13
C PRO A 378 13.49 8.95 -6.36
N ALA A 379 12.17 8.78 -6.39
CA ALA A 379 11.41 8.18 -7.49
C ALA A 379 11.70 8.83 -8.84
N LYS A 380 11.98 10.14 -8.88
CA LYS A 380 12.30 10.88 -10.13
C LYS A 380 13.47 10.29 -10.89
N LYS A 381 14.50 9.84 -10.17
CA LYS A 381 15.69 9.22 -10.77
C LYS A 381 15.43 7.78 -11.22
N MET A 382 14.48 7.11 -10.61
CA MET A 382 14.17 5.69 -10.85
C MET A 382 13.21 5.55 -12.04
N GLY A 383 12.05 6.19 -11.97
CA GLY A 383 10.98 6.09 -12.97
C GLY A 383 10.38 4.69 -13.09
N GLY A 384 9.24 4.57 -13.74
CA GLY A 384 8.60 3.27 -13.94
C GLY A 384 7.86 2.78 -12.70
N PHE A 385 7.99 1.49 -12.39
CA PHE A 385 7.46 0.93 -11.16
C PHE A 385 8.32 1.39 -9.97
N VAL A 386 7.70 2.04 -9.01
CA VAL A 386 8.35 2.59 -7.81
C VAL A 386 7.47 2.34 -6.58
N SER A 387 8.11 2.26 -5.42
CA SER A 387 7.44 2.02 -4.14
C SER A 387 7.06 3.34 -3.44
N PRO A 388 6.13 3.32 -2.47
CA PRO A 388 5.79 4.49 -1.67
C PRO A 388 6.98 5.16 -0.99
N ALA A 389 7.93 4.39 -0.43
CA ALA A 389 9.14 4.92 0.21
C ALA A 389 10.03 5.75 -0.73
N THR A 390 9.97 5.50 -2.04
CA THR A 390 10.73 6.28 -3.03
C THR A 390 10.24 7.71 -3.21
N LEU A 391 9.07 8.04 -2.67
CA LEU A 391 8.59 9.42 -2.57
C LEU A 391 9.36 10.24 -1.52
N GLY A 392 10.11 9.57 -0.62
CA GLY A 392 11.09 10.17 0.26
C GLY A 392 10.51 11.04 1.38
N ASP A 393 11.35 11.95 1.88
CA ASP A 393 11.01 12.81 3.02
C ASP A 393 9.81 13.72 2.75
N GLU A 394 9.62 14.18 1.52
CA GLU A 394 8.46 15.02 1.15
C GLU A 394 7.14 14.28 1.42
N TYR A 395 7.09 12.98 1.14
CA TYR A 395 5.91 12.15 1.43
C TYR A 395 5.73 11.95 2.93
N VAL A 396 6.79 11.61 3.65
CA VAL A 396 6.77 11.45 5.10
C VAL A 396 6.24 12.73 5.79
N ASP A 397 6.72 13.89 5.37
CA ASP A 397 6.29 15.17 5.94
C ASP A 397 4.81 15.48 5.65
N ARG A 398 4.32 15.08 4.47
CA ARG A 398 2.90 15.18 4.15
C ARG A 398 2.06 14.27 5.01
N LEU A 399 2.47 13.03 5.22
CA LEU A 399 1.77 12.09 6.10
C LEU A 399 1.66 12.62 7.53
N ARG A 400 2.74 13.21 8.06
CA ARG A 400 2.72 13.87 9.38
C ARG A 400 1.74 15.02 9.45
N LYS A 401 1.72 15.87 8.41
CA LYS A 401 0.77 17.01 8.31
C LYS A 401 -0.68 16.53 8.18
N ALA A 402 -0.91 15.37 7.61
CA ALA A 402 -2.21 14.72 7.51
C ALA A 402 -2.65 14.03 8.82
N GLY A 403 -1.90 14.20 9.93
CA GLY A 403 -2.28 13.69 11.25
C GLY A 403 -1.76 12.29 11.56
N ILE A 404 -0.85 11.74 10.75
CA ILE A 404 -0.23 10.45 11.01
C ILE A 404 0.99 10.65 11.90
N THR A 405 1.06 9.93 13.02
CA THR A 405 2.28 9.86 13.80
C THR A 405 3.28 8.95 13.08
N LEU A 406 4.43 9.50 12.74
CA LEU A 406 5.51 8.77 12.06
C LEU A 406 6.84 9.31 12.56
N ASP A 407 7.46 8.62 13.50
CA ASP A 407 8.67 9.02 14.20
C ASP A 407 9.74 7.93 14.21
N VAL A 408 10.97 8.33 14.53
CA VAL A 408 12.12 7.44 14.65
C VAL A 408 13.06 7.96 15.72
N ALA A 409 13.62 7.04 16.53
CA ALA A 409 14.59 7.35 17.57
C ALA A 409 15.57 6.19 17.80
N MET A 410 16.70 6.47 18.46
CA MET A 410 17.52 5.39 19.06
C MET A 410 16.79 4.81 20.28
N LEU A 411 16.94 3.50 20.48
CA LEU A 411 16.41 2.81 21.68
C LEU A 411 17.36 2.87 22.86
N ASP A 412 18.64 3.06 22.60
CA ASP A 412 19.77 3.04 23.56
C ASP A 412 20.61 4.33 23.51
#